data_a901f13a424443dc1423d62cc2e19091
#
_entry.id   a901f13a424443dc1423d62cc2e19091
#
_cell.length_a   1.000
_cell.length_b   1.000
_cell.length_c   1.000
_cell.angle_alpha   90.00
_cell.angle_beta   90.00
_cell.angle_gamma   90.00
#
_symmetry.space_group_name_H-M   'P 1'
#
loop_
_entity.id
_entity.type
_entity.pdbx_description
1 polymer ?
#
loop_
_entity_poly.entity_id
_entity_poly.type
_entity_poly.pdbx_seq_one_letter_code
_entity_poly.pdbx_strand_id
1 'polypeptide(L)'
;MEELYPNLVPPQNIEAEEAVLGSILLASDSIISVMEFLTPEDFYRVSHQLIFAAMIELNQNNIDIDAITVSEILRQKNQMENIGGEVTLIELLDKVPTAANVEYYTQIVLEKSTRRKLIKTSTNIVKNAYQEDEPIANVLDNAEKDILSVSEGRNKAGFIPISSVLRTAYESLEERAKNNGEVTGIATGYIGLDRMTSGLHADELIILAARPSVGKTAFVLNIAKNVAVNLNETVAIFSLEMGAESLVERIICSHASINAGHLKTGKLTPEEYTQYFVATGALSEAPIFIDDTPGIRVAEIRAKCRRLKQERNNLGLIVIDYLQLIEGNGKESRQQEVSEISRNLKKLAKELKVPVIALSQLSRGVEQRQDKRPIMSDIRESGSIEQDADIVAFLYRDDYYRQEPDENGHVPEVEPNSTIEVIIEKNRSGPRGTVELNFMKEFNKFTNLVPDGVE
;
A
#
# COMPACT_ATOMS: atom_id res chain seq x y z
N MET A 1 4.44 -1.77 -35.94
CA MET A 1 4.25 -0.31 -35.76
C MET A 1 4.32 0.45 -37.09
N GLU A 2 5.20 0.05 -38.00
CA GLU A 2 5.29 0.64 -39.36
C GLU A 2 4.00 0.46 -40.17
N GLU A 3 3.22 -0.60 -39.93
CA GLU A 3 1.96 -0.85 -40.64
C GLU A 3 0.77 -0.01 -40.14
N LEU A 4 0.76 0.43 -38.86
CA LEU A 4 -0.33 1.25 -38.30
C LEU A 4 -0.10 2.76 -38.44
N TYR A 5 1.15 3.21 -38.47
CA TYR A 5 1.53 4.61 -38.62
C TYR A 5 2.84 4.77 -39.42
N PRO A 6 2.82 4.54 -40.73
CA PRO A 6 4.02 4.43 -41.57
C PRO A 6 4.86 5.72 -41.69
N ASN A 7 4.36 6.86 -41.16
CA ASN A 7 5.03 8.16 -41.27
C ASN A 7 5.51 8.74 -39.94
N LEU A 8 5.38 8.02 -38.79
CA LEU A 8 5.78 8.56 -37.50
C LEU A 8 7.17 8.03 -37.09
N VAL A 9 8.14 8.94 -37.05
CA VAL A 9 9.47 8.64 -36.51
C VAL A 9 9.34 8.47 -34.97
N PRO A 10 9.90 7.38 -34.39
CA PRO A 10 9.87 7.19 -32.94
C PRO A 10 10.47 8.38 -32.19
N PRO A 11 9.93 8.77 -31.05
CA PRO A 11 10.44 9.91 -30.29
C PRO A 11 11.93 9.75 -29.96
N GLN A 12 12.75 10.70 -30.39
CA GLN A 12 14.19 10.70 -30.23
C GLN A 12 14.72 12.14 -30.10
N ASN A 13 15.92 12.26 -29.53
CA ASN A 13 16.73 13.48 -29.58
C ASN A 13 18.19 13.07 -29.63
N ILE A 14 18.70 12.97 -30.85
CA ILE A 14 20.08 12.50 -31.11
C ILE A 14 21.11 13.46 -30.51
N GLU A 15 20.86 14.78 -30.58
CA GLU A 15 21.77 15.79 -30.02
C GLU A 15 21.92 15.62 -28.51
N ALA A 16 20.81 15.33 -27.78
CA ALA A 16 20.86 15.05 -26.35
C ALA A 16 21.59 13.75 -26.03
N GLU A 17 21.42 12.69 -26.84
CA GLU A 17 22.14 11.43 -26.66
C GLU A 17 23.66 11.64 -26.84
N GLU A 18 24.05 12.34 -27.91
CA GLU A 18 25.44 12.71 -28.18
C GLU A 18 26.04 13.58 -27.07
N ALA A 19 25.25 14.52 -26.55
CA ALA A 19 25.67 15.37 -25.46
C ALA A 19 25.86 14.60 -24.12
N VAL A 20 25.03 13.59 -23.82
CA VAL A 20 25.23 12.70 -22.66
C VAL A 20 26.53 11.91 -22.81
N LEU A 21 26.74 11.25 -23.94
CA LEU A 21 27.93 10.43 -24.16
C LEU A 21 29.20 11.27 -24.20
N GLY A 22 29.19 12.42 -24.89
CA GLY A 22 30.30 13.37 -24.89
C GLY A 22 30.66 13.94 -23.55
N SER A 23 29.63 14.22 -22.72
CA SER A 23 29.85 14.69 -21.33
C SER A 23 30.56 13.65 -20.46
N ILE A 24 30.22 12.35 -20.62
CA ILE A 24 30.88 11.25 -19.91
C ILE A 24 32.32 11.09 -20.36
N LEU A 25 32.59 11.19 -21.70
CA LEU A 25 33.94 11.15 -22.22
C LEU A 25 34.81 12.32 -21.78
N LEU A 26 34.18 13.50 -21.52
CA LEU A 26 34.88 14.70 -21.05
C LEU A 26 35.15 14.65 -19.54
N ALA A 27 34.23 14.05 -18.77
CA ALA A 27 34.30 13.94 -17.31
C ALA A 27 33.76 12.58 -16.89
N SER A 28 34.66 11.60 -16.66
CA SER A 28 34.36 10.21 -16.35
C SER A 28 33.36 10.06 -15.16
N ASP A 29 33.47 10.87 -14.12
CA ASP A 29 32.59 10.86 -12.94
C ASP A 29 31.11 11.12 -13.28
N SER A 30 30.82 11.77 -14.41
CA SER A 30 29.45 12.05 -14.85
C SER A 30 28.65 10.78 -15.13
N ILE A 31 29.30 9.65 -15.38
CA ILE A 31 28.62 8.37 -15.63
C ILE A 31 27.74 7.95 -14.45
N ILE A 32 28.16 8.25 -13.22
CA ILE A 32 27.44 7.85 -12.00
C ILE A 32 26.04 8.45 -12.00
N SER A 33 25.93 9.76 -12.25
CA SER A 33 24.62 10.46 -12.28
C SER A 33 23.76 10.01 -13.47
N VAL A 34 24.38 9.65 -14.61
CA VAL A 34 23.65 9.19 -15.80
C VAL A 34 23.10 7.77 -15.60
N MET A 35 23.87 6.87 -15.00
CA MET A 35 23.47 5.47 -14.75
C MET A 35 22.32 5.34 -13.73
N GLU A 36 22.08 6.35 -12.92
CA GLU A 36 20.90 6.39 -12.03
C GLU A 36 19.59 6.41 -12.82
N PHE A 37 19.59 7.01 -14.01
CA PHE A 37 18.39 7.27 -14.80
C PHE A 37 18.33 6.50 -16.12
N LEU A 38 19.46 6.27 -16.77
CA LEU A 38 19.54 5.67 -18.10
C LEU A 38 20.19 4.29 -18.09
N THR A 39 19.66 3.44 -18.97
CA THR A 39 20.23 2.15 -19.38
C THR A 39 20.61 2.22 -20.86
N PRO A 40 21.45 1.33 -21.38
CA PRO A 40 21.80 1.35 -22.81
C PRO A 40 20.59 1.34 -23.75
N GLU A 41 19.52 0.65 -23.38
CA GLU A 41 18.28 0.54 -24.16
C GLU A 41 17.49 1.86 -24.22
N ASP A 42 17.83 2.84 -23.38
CA ASP A 42 17.18 4.15 -23.38
C ASP A 42 17.68 5.06 -24.49
N PHE A 43 18.81 4.74 -25.11
CA PHE A 43 19.29 5.44 -26.29
C PHE A 43 18.57 4.93 -27.55
N TYR A 44 18.32 5.83 -28.50
CA TYR A 44 17.64 5.49 -29.74
C TYR A 44 18.58 4.82 -30.75
N ARG A 45 19.80 5.41 -30.95
CA ARG A 45 20.79 4.86 -31.84
C ARG A 45 21.48 3.65 -31.22
N VAL A 46 21.56 2.55 -31.99
CA VAL A 46 22.26 1.33 -31.55
C VAL A 46 23.74 1.62 -31.27
N SER A 47 24.38 2.49 -32.06
CA SER A 47 25.76 2.94 -31.81
C SER A 47 25.92 3.59 -30.41
N HIS A 48 24.97 4.44 -30.00
CA HIS A 48 24.98 5.07 -28.68
C HIS A 48 24.74 4.05 -27.56
N GLN A 49 23.87 3.07 -27.78
CA GLN A 49 23.66 1.96 -26.85
C GLN A 49 24.94 1.19 -26.56
N LEU A 50 25.70 0.86 -27.66
CA LEU A 50 26.95 0.13 -27.54
C LEU A 50 28.04 0.94 -26.83
N ILE A 51 28.17 2.24 -27.16
CA ILE A 51 29.11 3.14 -26.52
C ILE A 51 28.79 3.25 -25.02
N PHE A 52 27.53 3.50 -24.64
CA PHE A 52 27.13 3.61 -23.24
C PHE A 52 27.32 2.29 -22.48
N ALA A 53 27.04 1.14 -23.10
CA ALA A 53 27.32 -0.17 -22.51
C ALA A 53 28.82 -0.39 -22.25
N ALA A 54 29.70 0.04 -23.14
CA ALA A 54 31.14 -0.01 -22.92
C ALA A 54 31.60 0.92 -21.79
N MET A 55 31.02 2.12 -21.68
CA MET A 55 31.29 3.05 -20.59
C MET A 55 30.87 2.48 -19.21
N ILE A 56 29.69 1.83 -19.14
CA ILE A 56 29.22 1.15 -17.92
C ILE A 56 30.22 0.05 -17.50
N GLU A 57 30.71 -0.75 -18.42
CA GLU A 57 31.67 -1.82 -18.15
C GLU A 57 32.99 -1.29 -17.63
N LEU A 58 33.52 -0.21 -18.22
CA LEU A 58 34.72 0.48 -17.72
C LEU A 58 34.50 0.96 -16.27
N ASN A 59 33.38 1.63 -16.00
CA ASN A 59 33.05 2.09 -14.66
C ASN A 59 32.95 0.95 -13.63
N GLN A 60 32.35 -0.19 -14.00
CA GLN A 60 32.24 -1.37 -13.14
C GLN A 60 33.61 -1.98 -12.80
N ASN A 61 34.59 -1.85 -13.71
CA ASN A 61 35.95 -2.30 -13.53
C ASN A 61 36.87 -1.24 -12.89
N ASN A 62 36.31 -0.09 -12.48
CA ASN A 62 37.04 1.07 -11.95
C ASN A 62 38.15 1.56 -12.90
N ILE A 63 37.88 1.58 -14.19
CA ILE A 63 38.74 2.10 -15.24
C ILE A 63 38.18 3.45 -15.68
N ASP A 64 39.04 4.47 -15.81
CA ASP A 64 38.65 5.80 -16.28
C ASP A 64 38.08 5.72 -17.70
N ILE A 65 37.04 6.50 -17.94
CA ILE A 65 36.30 6.51 -19.19
C ILE A 65 36.84 7.64 -20.06
N ASP A 66 37.51 7.29 -21.13
CA ASP A 66 37.95 8.16 -22.22
C ASP A 66 37.76 7.51 -23.59
N ALA A 67 38.03 8.25 -24.66
CA ALA A 67 37.86 7.74 -26.02
C ALA A 67 38.74 6.51 -26.32
N ILE A 68 39.92 6.40 -25.68
CA ILE A 68 40.87 5.31 -25.89
C ILE A 68 40.39 4.04 -25.22
N THR A 69 40.01 4.15 -23.92
CA THR A 69 39.52 3.00 -23.13
C THR A 69 38.21 2.45 -23.66
N VAL A 70 37.27 3.34 -24.09
CA VAL A 70 36.01 2.94 -24.72
C VAL A 70 36.30 2.23 -26.07
N SER A 71 37.25 2.75 -26.91
CA SER A 71 37.57 2.12 -28.18
C SER A 71 38.18 0.74 -27.98
N GLU A 72 38.99 0.54 -26.94
CA GLU A 72 39.59 -0.77 -26.64
C GLU A 72 38.54 -1.83 -26.29
N ILE A 73 37.57 -1.50 -25.42
CA ILE A 73 36.46 -2.40 -25.09
C ILE A 73 35.62 -2.75 -26.34
N LEU A 74 35.31 -1.74 -27.14
CA LEU A 74 34.53 -1.95 -28.35
C LEU A 74 35.29 -2.81 -29.42
N ARG A 75 36.63 -2.69 -29.51
CA ARG A 75 37.48 -3.56 -30.34
C ARG A 75 37.48 -5.00 -29.83
N GLN A 76 37.65 -5.20 -28.53
CA GLN A 76 37.63 -6.54 -27.91
C GLN A 76 36.30 -7.26 -28.15
N LYS A 77 35.18 -6.50 -28.21
CA LYS A 77 33.85 -7.03 -28.54
C LYS A 77 33.53 -7.09 -30.04
N ASN A 78 34.44 -6.73 -30.93
CA ASN A 78 34.20 -6.62 -32.36
C ASN A 78 33.03 -5.72 -32.73
N GLN A 79 32.81 -4.61 -31.98
CA GLN A 79 31.68 -3.68 -32.15
C GLN A 79 32.11 -2.31 -32.70
N MET A 80 33.40 -2.11 -32.98
CA MET A 80 33.94 -0.82 -33.44
C MET A 80 33.32 -0.35 -34.76
N GLU A 81 33.11 -1.26 -35.72
CA GLU A 81 32.47 -0.91 -36.99
C GLU A 81 30.99 -0.50 -36.81
N ASN A 82 30.30 -1.09 -35.85
CA ASN A 82 28.89 -0.82 -35.57
C ASN A 82 28.65 0.59 -35.03
N ILE A 83 29.66 1.22 -34.44
CA ILE A 83 29.56 2.59 -33.92
C ILE A 83 30.03 3.63 -34.95
N GLY A 84 30.60 3.24 -36.07
CA GLY A 84 31.16 4.13 -37.09
C GLY A 84 32.66 4.43 -36.92
N GLY A 85 33.38 3.59 -36.16
CA GLY A 85 34.82 3.73 -35.94
C GLY A 85 35.20 4.74 -34.84
N GLU A 86 36.51 4.96 -34.67
CA GLU A 86 37.07 5.88 -33.67
C GLU A 86 36.67 7.34 -33.89
N VAL A 87 36.41 7.70 -35.13
CA VAL A 87 36.00 9.07 -35.48
C VAL A 87 34.73 9.50 -34.72
N THR A 88 33.80 8.57 -34.54
CA THR A 88 32.56 8.85 -33.83
C THR A 88 32.81 9.26 -32.37
N LEU A 89 33.77 8.65 -31.67
CA LEU A 89 34.11 9.01 -30.29
C LEU A 89 34.74 10.41 -30.19
N ILE A 90 35.54 10.78 -31.21
CA ILE A 90 36.12 12.13 -31.30
C ILE A 90 35.03 13.18 -31.60
N GLU A 91 34.11 12.87 -32.50
CA GLU A 91 32.98 13.76 -32.81
C GLU A 91 32.07 14.00 -31.58
N LEU A 92 31.87 12.97 -30.74
CA LEU A 92 31.10 13.12 -29.49
C LEU A 92 31.78 14.08 -28.49
N LEU A 93 33.11 14.04 -28.41
CA LEU A 93 33.89 14.98 -27.57
C LEU A 93 33.81 16.41 -28.09
N ASP A 94 33.90 16.61 -29.39
CA ASP A 94 33.88 17.94 -29.99
C ASP A 94 32.52 18.65 -29.88
N LYS A 95 31.44 17.88 -29.76
CA LYS A 95 30.07 18.42 -29.64
C LYS A 95 29.76 19.04 -28.29
N VAL A 96 30.50 18.70 -27.23
CA VAL A 96 30.17 19.09 -25.86
C VAL A 96 31.28 19.96 -25.25
N PRO A 97 31.06 21.27 -25.09
CA PRO A 97 32.08 22.16 -24.52
C PRO A 97 32.25 22.00 -23.00
N THR A 98 31.29 21.41 -22.30
CA THR A 98 31.31 21.22 -20.84
C THR A 98 30.35 20.11 -20.40
N ALA A 99 30.74 19.32 -19.40
CA ALA A 99 29.90 18.28 -18.79
C ALA A 99 28.87 18.84 -17.79
N ALA A 100 28.82 20.14 -17.52
CA ALA A 100 28.00 20.74 -16.46
C ALA A 100 26.49 20.50 -16.62
N ASN A 101 25.99 20.27 -17.82
CA ASN A 101 24.57 20.11 -18.11
C ASN A 101 24.17 18.65 -18.39
N VAL A 102 24.99 17.67 -18.03
CA VAL A 102 24.72 16.24 -18.32
C VAL A 102 23.39 15.75 -17.77
N GLU A 103 22.99 16.19 -16.57
CA GLU A 103 21.72 15.82 -15.96
C GLU A 103 20.53 16.31 -16.79
N TYR A 104 20.59 17.52 -17.32
CA TYR A 104 19.54 18.05 -18.20
C TYR A 104 19.40 17.25 -19.49
N TYR A 105 20.52 16.91 -20.13
CA TYR A 105 20.52 16.06 -21.33
C TYR A 105 20.00 14.65 -21.01
N THR A 106 20.38 14.09 -19.86
CA THR A 106 19.88 12.81 -19.36
C THR A 106 18.35 12.80 -19.23
N GLN A 107 17.76 13.86 -18.70
CA GLN A 107 16.30 14.00 -18.60
C GLN A 107 15.61 14.02 -19.98
N ILE A 108 16.21 14.68 -20.97
CA ILE A 108 15.67 14.71 -22.35
C ILE A 108 15.68 13.29 -22.94
N VAL A 109 16.79 12.57 -22.81
CA VAL A 109 16.90 11.18 -23.29
C VAL A 109 15.88 10.28 -22.61
N LEU A 110 15.76 10.38 -21.28
CA LEU A 110 14.79 9.63 -20.47
C LEU A 110 13.36 9.89 -20.92
N GLU A 111 12.97 11.16 -21.16
CA GLU A 111 11.63 11.50 -21.65
C GLU A 111 11.35 10.84 -23.00
N LYS A 112 12.28 10.91 -23.94
CA LYS A 112 12.10 10.28 -25.26
C LYS A 112 12.05 8.75 -25.17
N SER A 113 12.88 8.14 -24.33
CA SER A 113 12.84 6.71 -24.05
C SER A 113 11.51 6.29 -23.45
N THR A 114 11.01 7.01 -22.45
CA THR A 114 9.70 6.74 -21.81
C THR A 114 8.57 6.77 -22.85
N ARG A 115 8.58 7.73 -23.76
CA ARG A 115 7.60 7.80 -24.85
C ARG A 115 7.69 6.60 -25.78
N ARG A 116 8.90 6.13 -26.12
CA ARG A 116 9.11 4.90 -26.93
C ARG A 116 8.60 3.67 -26.18
N LYS A 117 8.90 3.54 -24.88
CA LYS A 117 8.40 2.45 -24.02
C LYS A 117 6.87 2.44 -24.01
N LEU A 118 6.24 3.60 -23.81
CA LEU A 118 4.77 3.74 -23.81
C LEU A 118 4.17 3.31 -25.17
N ILE A 119 4.76 3.76 -26.29
CA ILE A 119 4.32 3.37 -27.63
C ILE A 119 4.44 1.85 -27.83
N LYS A 120 5.57 1.25 -27.43
CA LYS A 120 5.80 -0.19 -27.53
C LYS A 120 4.80 -0.98 -26.70
N THR A 121 4.58 -0.57 -25.46
CA THR A 121 3.61 -1.18 -24.54
C THR A 121 2.19 -1.08 -25.09
N SER A 122 1.77 0.10 -25.55
CA SER A 122 0.44 0.28 -26.16
C SER A 122 0.27 -0.59 -27.40
N THR A 123 1.29 -0.73 -28.23
CA THR A 123 1.25 -1.61 -29.41
C THR A 123 1.09 -3.07 -29.02
N ASN A 124 1.75 -3.51 -27.94
CA ASN A 124 1.60 -4.87 -27.43
C ASN A 124 0.19 -5.09 -26.86
N ILE A 125 -0.36 -4.12 -26.13
CA ILE A 125 -1.73 -4.17 -25.62
C ILE A 125 -2.73 -4.30 -26.77
N VAL A 126 -2.57 -3.50 -27.82
CA VAL A 126 -3.41 -3.60 -29.01
C VAL A 126 -3.32 -4.98 -29.65
N LYS A 127 -2.09 -5.50 -29.80
CA LYS A 127 -1.87 -6.84 -30.37
C LYS A 127 -2.53 -7.93 -29.55
N ASN A 128 -2.39 -7.88 -28.20
CA ASN A 128 -2.99 -8.86 -27.31
C ASN A 128 -4.52 -8.77 -27.30
N ALA A 129 -5.09 -7.57 -27.46
CA ALA A 129 -6.54 -7.36 -27.55
C ALA A 129 -7.17 -7.98 -28.84
N TYR A 130 -6.38 -8.18 -29.90
CA TYR A 130 -6.82 -8.90 -31.09
C TYR A 130 -6.73 -10.42 -30.98
N GLN A 131 -6.09 -10.96 -29.92
CA GLN A 131 -6.02 -12.39 -29.66
C GLN A 131 -7.21 -12.83 -28.83
N GLU A 132 -8.13 -13.60 -29.43
CA GLU A 132 -9.38 -14.04 -28.78
C GLU A 132 -9.22 -15.29 -27.90
N ASP A 133 -8.01 -15.85 -27.84
CA ASP A 133 -7.71 -17.10 -27.12
C ASP A 133 -7.61 -16.92 -25.58
N GLU A 134 -7.47 -15.67 -25.11
CA GLU A 134 -7.30 -15.34 -23.68
C GLU A 134 -8.56 -14.70 -23.10
N PRO A 135 -8.97 -15.06 -21.86
CA PRO A 135 -10.07 -14.39 -21.17
C PRO A 135 -9.84 -12.89 -21.06
N ILE A 136 -10.87 -12.08 -21.35
CA ILE A 136 -10.76 -10.62 -21.36
C ILE A 136 -10.23 -10.03 -20.05
N ALA A 137 -10.55 -10.66 -18.92
CA ALA A 137 -10.04 -10.23 -17.60
C ALA A 137 -8.51 -10.29 -17.55
N ASN A 138 -7.89 -11.36 -18.07
CA ASN A 138 -6.43 -11.49 -18.10
C ASN A 138 -5.78 -10.46 -19.04
N VAL A 139 -6.42 -10.18 -20.18
CA VAL A 139 -5.94 -9.16 -21.14
C VAL A 139 -5.94 -7.78 -20.49
N LEU A 140 -6.99 -7.44 -19.72
CA LEU A 140 -7.08 -6.17 -19.01
C LEU A 140 -6.04 -6.07 -17.88
N ASP A 141 -5.89 -7.12 -17.07
CA ASP A 141 -4.89 -7.18 -15.99
C ASP A 141 -3.46 -7.03 -16.53
N ASN A 142 -3.14 -7.72 -17.64
CA ASN A 142 -1.84 -7.63 -18.29
C ASN A 142 -1.60 -6.21 -18.84
N ALA A 143 -2.61 -5.59 -19.46
CA ALA A 143 -2.52 -4.24 -19.99
C ALA A 143 -2.26 -3.21 -18.88
N GLU A 144 -2.97 -3.32 -17.74
CA GLU A 144 -2.74 -2.45 -16.58
C GLU A 144 -1.32 -2.62 -16.03
N LYS A 145 -0.87 -3.86 -15.84
CA LYS A 145 0.49 -4.17 -15.37
C LYS A 145 1.56 -3.60 -16.29
N ASP A 146 1.38 -3.73 -17.60
CA ASP A 146 2.33 -3.25 -18.60
C ASP A 146 2.42 -1.72 -18.61
N ILE A 147 1.28 -1.01 -18.50
CA ILE A 147 1.26 0.45 -18.38
C ILE A 147 1.91 0.92 -17.06
N LEU A 148 1.60 0.25 -15.95
CA LEU A 148 2.20 0.57 -14.65
C LEU A 148 3.73 0.39 -14.68
N SER A 149 4.24 -0.65 -15.34
CA SER A 149 5.68 -0.88 -15.48
C SER A 149 6.43 0.28 -16.15
N VAL A 150 5.80 0.94 -17.13
CA VAL A 150 6.36 2.14 -17.79
C VAL A 150 6.39 3.33 -16.82
N SER A 151 5.39 3.44 -15.94
CA SER A 151 5.31 4.50 -14.92
C SER A 151 6.29 4.27 -13.76
N GLU A 152 6.43 3.04 -13.29
CA GLU A 152 7.33 2.67 -12.18
C GLU A 152 8.81 2.81 -12.56
N GLY A 153 9.16 2.60 -13.82
CA GLY A 153 10.51 2.86 -14.36
C GLY A 153 10.99 4.31 -14.20
N ARG A 154 10.06 5.26 -13.96
CA ARG A 154 10.38 6.68 -13.67
C ARG A 154 10.80 6.92 -12.21
N ASN A 155 10.42 6.04 -11.29
CA ASN A 155 10.60 6.20 -9.83
C ASN A 155 11.76 5.36 -9.27
N LYS A 156 12.86 5.22 -10.00
CA LYS A 156 14.13 4.87 -9.36
C LYS A 156 14.59 6.12 -8.58
N ALA A 157 13.94 6.39 -7.45
CA ALA A 157 14.40 7.41 -6.54
C ALA A 157 15.79 6.99 -6.05
N GLY A 158 16.82 7.73 -6.43
CA GLY A 158 18.16 7.62 -5.88
C GLY A 158 18.17 7.92 -4.37
N PHE A 159 19.32 7.97 -3.76
CA PHE A 159 19.45 8.37 -2.36
C PHE A 159 18.88 9.79 -2.16
N ILE A 160 17.98 9.92 -1.18
CA ILE A 160 17.45 11.22 -0.80
C ILE A 160 18.45 11.88 0.16
N PRO A 161 18.98 13.07 -0.13
CA PRO A 161 19.86 13.78 0.79
C PRO A 161 19.16 14.03 2.12
N ILE A 162 19.85 13.78 3.23
CA ILE A 162 19.28 13.96 4.58
C ILE A 162 18.78 15.39 4.79
N SER A 163 19.39 16.38 4.15
CA SER A 163 19.00 17.78 4.24
C SER A 163 17.57 18.06 3.76
N SER A 164 17.11 17.35 2.71
CA SER A 164 15.72 17.48 2.24
C SER A 164 14.74 16.81 3.20
N VAL A 165 15.12 15.65 3.77
CA VAL A 165 14.29 14.93 4.75
C VAL A 165 14.18 15.69 6.07
N LEU A 166 15.26 16.33 6.52
CA LEU A 166 15.26 17.16 7.73
C LEU A 166 14.28 18.33 7.64
N ARG A 167 14.17 18.97 6.48
CA ARG A 167 13.19 20.03 6.28
C ARG A 167 11.76 19.52 6.48
N THR A 168 11.39 18.43 5.83
CA THR A 168 10.06 17.81 5.97
C THR A 168 9.79 17.36 7.42
N ALA A 169 10.81 16.79 8.09
CA ALA A 169 10.71 16.40 9.49
C ALA A 169 10.47 17.59 10.42
N TYR A 170 11.13 18.72 10.16
CA TYR A 170 10.94 19.94 10.92
C TYR A 170 9.52 20.52 10.73
N GLU A 171 9.04 20.61 9.49
CA GLU A 171 7.68 21.04 9.17
C GLU A 171 6.63 20.16 9.88
N SER A 172 6.81 18.84 9.87
CA SER A 172 5.94 17.88 10.58
C SER A 172 6.01 18.05 12.11
N LEU A 173 7.16 18.39 12.66
CA LEU A 173 7.32 18.65 14.09
C LEU A 173 6.58 19.93 14.50
N GLU A 174 6.66 21.00 13.69
CA GLU A 174 5.92 22.24 13.96
C GLU A 174 4.40 22.03 13.92
N GLU A 175 3.90 21.24 12.95
CA GLU A 175 2.48 20.91 12.87
C GLU A 175 2.01 20.14 14.11
N ARG A 176 2.79 19.15 14.55
CA ARG A 176 2.50 18.39 15.79
C ARG A 176 2.50 19.27 17.03
N ALA A 177 3.45 20.20 17.13
CA ALA A 177 3.54 21.13 18.24
C ALA A 177 2.36 22.11 18.30
N LYS A 178 1.80 22.51 17.16
CA LYS A 178 0.63 23.38 17.08
C LYS A 178 -0.67 22.67 17.52
N ASN A 179 -0.76 21.38 17.28
CA ASN A 179 -1.99 20.61 17.52
C ASN A 179 -2.19 20.22 18.97
N ASN A 180 -1.28 20.54 19.92
CA ASN A 180 -1.36 20.24 21.37
C ASN A 180 -1.91 18.85 21.71
N GLY A 181 -1.89 17.91 20.80
CA GLY A 181 -2.54 16.62 20.91
C GLY A 181 -1.56 15.50 21.25
N GLU A 182 -1.95 14.63 22.15
CA GLU A 182 -1.27 13.37 22.45
C GLU A 182 -1.28 12.41 21.23
N VAL A 183 -2.14 12.66 20.23
CA VAL A 183 -2.35 11.81 19.05
C VAL A 183 -1.77 12.47 17.83
N THR A 184 -0.70 11.89 17.26
CA THR A 184 0.01 12.42 16.08
C THR A 184 -0.47 11.80 14.77
N GLY A 185 -1.12 10.64 14.84
CA GLY A 185 -1.78 9.97 13.73
C GLY A 185 -3.29 10.20 13.71
N ILE A 186 -4.02 9.37 12.97
CA ILE A 186 -5.48 9.37 12.92
C ILE A 186 -6.01 8.73 14.20
N ALA A 187 -6.79 9.45 14.98
CA ALA A 187 -7.35 8.96 16.23
C ALA A 187 -8.37 7.83 15.96
N THR A 188 -8.23 6.73 16.70
CA THR A 188 -9.19 5.61 16.65
C THR A 188 -10.50 5.91 17.39
N GLY A 189 -10.46 6.90 18.31
CA GLY A 189 -11.55 7.23 19.22
C GLY A 189 -11.51 6.44 20.55
N TYR A 190 -10.47 5.61 20.75
CA TYR A 190 -10.23 4.87 21.99
C TYR A 190 -8.99 5.42 22.68
N ILE A 191 -9.18 6.14 23.78
CA ILE A 191 -8.14 6.90 24.47
C ILE A 191 -6.94 6.02 24.84
N GLY A 192 -7.17 4.82 25.37
CA GLY A 192 -6.10 3.89 25.74
C GLY A 192 -5.31 3.40 24.53
N LEU A 193 -5.98 3.12 23.42
CA LEU A 193 -5.35 2.69 22.17
C LEU A 193 -4.57 3.84 21.55
N ASP A 194 -5.17 5.03 21.48
CA ASP A 194 -4.54 6.22 20.91
C ASP A 194 -3.30 6.65 21.71
N ARG A 195 -3.29 6.50 23.05
CA ARG A 195 -2.09 6.72 23.86
C ARG A 195 -0.97 5.73 23.57
N MET A 196 -1.29 4.46 23.30
CA MET A 196 -0.27 3.43 23.02
C MET A 196 0.28 3.52 21.61
N THR A 197 -0.55 3.91 20.64
CA THR A 197 -0.15 3.97 19.23
C THR A 197 0.16 5.38 18.74
N SER A 198 -0.19 6.41 19.54
CA SER A 198 -0.26 7.82 19.12
C SER A 198 -1.18 8.03 17.91
N GLY A 199 -2.22 7.19 17.76
CA GLY A 199 -3.11 7.11 16.61
C GLY A 199 -2.58 6.19 15.50
N LEU A 200 -3.29 6.12 14.39
CA LEU A 200 -2.91 5.35 13.20
C LEU A 200 -2.07 6.23 12.28
N HIS A 201 -0.84 5.83 11.98
CA HIS A 201 0.06 6.65 11.16
C HIS A 201 0.00 6.25 9.69
N ALA A 202 0.27 7.23 8.84
CA ALA A 202 0.52 6.98 7.43
C ALA A 202 1.60 5.90 7.25
N ASP A 203 1.53 5.15 6.16
CA ASP A 203 2.47 4.08 5.81
C ASP A 203 2.40 2.82 6.70
N GLU A 204 1.55 2.77 7.74
CA GLU A 204 1.45 1.62 8.65
C GLU A 204 0.51 0.54 8.14
N LEU A 205 0.93 -0.71 8.29
CA LEU A 205 0.08 -1.89 8.17
C LEU A 205 -0.23 -2.41 9.57
N ILE A 206 -1.50 -2.37 9.94
CA ILE A 206 -2.03 -2.84 11.22
C ILE A 206 -2.77 -4.17 10.99
N ILE A 207 -2.36 -5.21 11.67
CA ILE A 207 -3.06 -6.50 11.66
C ILE A 207 -3.87 -6.62 12.94
N LEU A 208 -5.19 -6.78 12.79
CA LEU A 208 -6.10 -7.05 13.89
C LEU A 208 -6.61 -8.47 13.78
N ALA A 209 -6.25 -9.34 14.72
CA ALA A 209 -6.62 -10.74 14.68
C ALA A 209 -7.48 -11.15 15.87
N ALA A 210 -8.46 -12.01 15.61
CA ALA A 210 -9.34 -12.59 16.63
C ALA A 210 -9.93 -13.92 16.17
N ARG A 211 -10.49 -14.67 17.12
CA ARG A 211 -11.38 -15.80 16.81
C ARG A 211 -12.71 -15.26 16.25
N PRO A 212 -13.44 -16.07 15.45
CA PRO A 212 -14.80 -15.72 15.00
C PRO A 212 -15.68 -15.33 16.18
N SER A 213 -16.62 -14.41 15.97
CA SER A 213 -17.62 -13.96 16.97
C SER A 213 -17.07 -13.24 18.20
N VAL A 214 -15.77 -12.97 18.32
CA VAL A 214 -15.20 -12.15 19.40
C VAL A 214 -15.55 -10.66 19.24
N GLY A 215 -15.83 -10.19 18.01
CA GLY A 215 -16.21 -8.81 17.75
C GLY A 215 -15.25 -8.04 16.81
N LYS A 216 -14.36 -8.75 16.10
CA LYS A 216 -13.33 -8.18 15.22
C LYS A 216 -13.88 -7.15 14.23
N THR A 217 -14.86 -7.56 13.40
CA THR A 217 -15.51 -6.69 12.41
C THR A 217 -16.21 -5.51 13.07
N ALA A 218 -16.94 -5.75 14.18
CA ALA A 218 -17.61 -4.66 14.92
C ALA A 218 -16.60 -3.63 15.44
N PHE A 219 -15.47 -4.05 15.98
CA PHE A 219 -14.43 -3.15 16.49
C PHE A 219 -13.88 -2.24 15.39
N VAL A 220 -13.48 -2.81 14.25
CA VAL A 220 -12.91 -2.01 13.16
C VAL A 220 -13.94 -1.10 12.48
N LEU A 221 -15.22 -1.51 12.43
CA LEU A 221 -16.30 -0.64 11.95
C LEU A 221 -16.54 0.55 12.90
N ASN A 222 -16.37 0.37 14.21
CA ASN A 222 -16.42 1.48 15.15
C ASN A 222 -15.25 2.45 14.94
N ILE A 223 -14.02 1.95 14.69
CA ILE A 223 -12.88 2.80 14.32
C ILE A 223 -13.19 3.55 13.02
N ALA A 224 -13.61 2.84 11.97
CA ALA A 224 -13.96 3.42 10.68
C ALA A 224 -15.01 4.54 10.81
N LYS A 225 -16.05 4.29 11.58
CA LYS A 225 -17.09 5.30 11.90
C LYS A 225 -16.50 6.49 12.64
N ASN A 226 -15.68 6.27 13.67
CA ASN A 226 -15.06 7.35 14.43
C ASN A 226 -14.17 8.22 13.52
N VAL A 227 -13.39 7.63 12.63
CA VAL A 227 -12.53 8.34 11.68
C VAL A 227 -13.38 9.16 10.70
N ALA A 228 -14.43 8.56 10.13
CA ALA A 228 -15.24 9.24 9.13
C ALA A 228 -16.14 10.33 9.73
N VAL A 229 -16.79 10.05 10.87
CA VAL A 229 -17.77 10.98 11.46
C VAL A 229 -17.10 12.07 12.28
N ASN A 230 -16.09 11.71 13.10
CA ASN A 230 -15.50 12.68 14.05
C ASN A 230 -14.35 13.48 13.40
N LEU A 231 -13.58 12.88 12.47
CA LEU A 231 -12.45 13.53 11.84
C LEU A 231 -12.75 13.98 10.39
N ASN A 232 -13.89 13.57 9.85
CA ASN A 232 -14.29 13.82 8.46
C ASN A 232 -13.24 13.33 7.43
N GLU A 233 -12.53 12.24 7.78
CA GLU A 233 -11.56 11.59 6.89
C GLU A 233 -12.24 10.48 6.09
N THR A 234 -11.86 10.35 4.83
CA THR A 234 -12.43 9.30 3.96
C THR A 234 -11.94 7.92 4.39
N VAL A 235 -12.86 6.98 4.53
CA VAL A 235 -12.58 5.59 4.88
C VAL A 235 -13.01 4.66 3.76
N ALA A 236 -12.10 3.80 3.30
CA ALA A 236 -12.38 2.72 2.36
C ALA A 236 -12.48 1.40 3.11
N ILE A 237 -13.59 0.67 2.97
CA ILE A 237 -13.84 -0.62 3.60
C ILE A 237 -14.00 -1.69 2.53
N PHE A 238 -13.11 -2.67 2.50
CA PHE A 238 -13.24 -3.87 1.67
C PHE A 238 -13.77 -5.01 2.53
N SER A 239 -15.02 -5.41 2.28
CA SER A 239 -15.69 -6.48 3.02
C SER A 239 -15.81 -7.72 2.15
N LEU A 240 -14.99 -8.72 2.43
CA LEU A 240 -14.92 -9.94 1.63
C LEU A 240 -15.76 -11.08 2.23
N GLU A 241 -16.26 -10.90 3.46
CA GLU A 241 -17.09 -11.88 4.19
C GLU A 241 -18.56 -11.46 4.24
N MET A 242 -18.84 -10.18 4.38
CA MET A 242 -20.19 -9.67 4.63
C MET A 242 -20.60 -8.67 3.55
N GLY A 243 -21.87 -8.70 3.14
CA GLY A 243 -22.43 -7.70 2.23
C GLY A 243 -22.51 -6.30 2.86
N ALA A 244 -22.46 -5.28 2.01
CA ALA A 244 -22.45 -3.86 2.40
C ALA A 244 -23.64 -3.48 3.31
N GLU A 245 -24.85 -3.99 3.03
CA GLU A 245 -26.04 -3.73 3.84
C GLU A 245 -25.85 -4.14 5.31
N SER A 246 -25.32 -5.35 5.55
CA SER A 246 -25.06 -5.84 6.91
C SER A 246 -24.00 -5.01 7.66
N LEU A 247 -23.02 -4.45 6.96
CA LEU A 247 -22.04 -3.54 7.57
C LEU A 247 -22.70 -2.22 7.96
N VAL A 248 -23.51 -1.65 7.07
CA VAL A 248 -24.24 -0.40 7.32
C VAL A 248 -25.18 -0.57 8.51
N GLU A 249 -25.93 -1.66 8.61
CA GLU A 249 -26.77 -1.96 9.77
C GLU A 249 -25.96 -1.97 11.08
N ARG A 250 -24.78 -2.60 11.10
CA ARG A 250 -23.89 -2.62 12.27
C ARG A 250 -23.37 -1.22 12.62
N ILE A 251 -23.01 -0.42 11.61
CA ILE A 251 -22.57 0.96 11.83
C ILE A 251 -23.70 1.79 12.42
N ILE A 252 -24.93 1.68 11.90
CA ILE A 252 -26.12 2.36 12.44
C ILE A 252 -26.38 1.94 13.91
N CYS A 253 -26.39 0.63 14.19
CA CYS A 253 -26.58 0.13 15.54
C CYS A 253 -25.54 0.70 16.52
N SER A 254 -24.25 0.71 16.11
CA SER A 254 -23.17 1.23 16.96
C SER A 254 -23.22 2.76 17.12
N HIS A 255 -23.68 3.49 16.11
CA HIS A 255 -23.77 4.95 16.15
C HIS A 255 -24.94 5.41 17.03
N ALA A 256 -26.12 4.86 16.80
CA ALA A 256 -27.35 5.26 17.48
C ALA A 256 -27.67 4.47 18.75
N SER A 257 -26.86 3.45 19.10
CA SER A 257 -27.14 2.52 20.21
C SER A 257 -28.51 1.82 20.07
N ILE A 258 -28.83 1.36 18.84
CA ILE A 258 -30.04 0.60 18.52
C ILE A 258 -29.72 -0.90 18.67
N ASN A 259 -30.66 -1.64 19.26
CA ASN A 259 -30.52 -3.08 19.42
C ASN A 259 -30.49 -3.78 18.02
N ALA A 260 -29.39 -4.47 17.73
CA ALA A 260 -29.19 -5.15 16.45
C ALA A 260 -30.24 -6.23 16.16
N GLY A 261 -30.78 -6.88 17.22
CA GLY A 261 -31.87 -7.85 17.08
C GLY A 261 -33.19 -7.20 16.66
N HIS A 262 -33.48 -6.01 17.23
CA HIS A 262 -34.68 -5.24 16.85
C HIS A 262 -34.57 -4.76 15.41
N LEU A 263 -33.42 -4.24 14.99
CA LEU A 263 -33.20 -3.81 13.62
C LEU A 263 -33.35 -4.97 12.63
N LYS A 264 -32.68 -6.10 12.91
CA LYS A 264 -32.72 -7.30 12.06
C LYS A 264 -34.13 -7.88 11.91
N THR A 265 -34.99 -7.76 12.94
CA THR A 265 -36.37 -8.29 12.92
C THR A 265 -37.39 -7.23 12.46
N GLY A 266 -36.96 -5.98 12.25
CA GLY A 266 -37.85 -4.86 11.92
C GLY A 266 -38.77 -4.43 13.10
N LYS A 267 -38.47 -4.84 14.33
CA LYS A 267 -39.27 -4.55 15.53
C LYS A 267 -38.65 -3.44 16.37
N LEU A 268 -38.42 -2.30 15.75
CA LEU A 268 -37.89 -1.12 16.42
C LEU A 268 -38.97 -0.47 17.33
N THR A 269 -38.54 0.06 18.46
CA THR A 269 -39.41 0.93 19.28
C THR A 269 -39.54 2.31 18.60
N PRO A 270 -40.55 3.14 18.98
CA PRO A 270 -40.69 4.48 18.43
C PRO A 270 -39.46 5.36 18.65
N GLU A 271 -38.78 5.19 19.79
CA GLU A 271 -37.51 5.88 20.12
C GLU A 271 -36.39 5.40 19.17
N GLU A 272 -36.26 4.10 18.98
CA GLU A 272 -35.27 3.52 18.08
C GLU A 272 -35.50 3.94 16.62
N TYR A 273 -36.74 4.08 16.18
CA TYR A 273 -37.07 4.64 14.86
C TYR A 273 -36.56 6.07 14.73
N THR A 274 -36.77 6.91 15.72
CA THR A 274 -36.26 8.29 15.72
C THR A 274 -34.74 8.33 15.65
N GLN A 275 -34.09 7.51 16.48
CA GLN A 275 -32.61 7.38 16.51
C GLN A 275 -32.08 6.85 15.17
N TYR A 276 -32.76 5.91 14.55
CA TYR A 276 -32.39 5.37 13.23
C TYR A 276 -32.37 6.47 12.16
N PHE A 277 -33.41 7.30 12.08
CA PHE A 277 -33.47 8.40 11.10
C PHE A 277 -32.39 9.45 11.35
N VAL A 278 -32.13 9.80 12.61
CA VAL A 278 -31.08 10.75 12.96
C VAL A 278 -29.70 10.18 12.57
N ALA A 279 -29.44 8.91 12.90
CA ALA A 279 -28.18 8.24 12.57
C ALA A 279 -27.98 8.11 11.06
N THR A 280 -29.04 7.77 10.31
CA THR A 280 -29.00 7.65 8.86
C THR A 280 -28.67 9.01 8.22
N GLY A 281 -29.25 10.09 8.73
CA GLY A 281 -28.93 11.46 8.29
C GLY A 281 -27.44 11.78 8.50
N ALA A 282 -26.91 11.57 9.68
CA ALA A 282 -25.49 11.82 9.99
C ALA A 282 -24.53 10.93 9.17
N LEU A 283 -24.87 9.65 9.03
CA LEU A 283 -24.02 8.70 8.29
C LEU A 283 -24.09 8.90 6.76
N SER A 284 -25.17 9.49 6.23
CA SER A 284 -25.26 9.78 4.79
C SER A 284 -24.24 10.85 4.33
N GLU A 285 -23.80 11.70 5.25
CA GLU A 285 -22.77 12.71 4.98
C GLU A 285 -21.36 12.21 5.27
N ALA A 286 -21.22 11.11 6.03
CA ALA A 286 -19.93 10.56 6.40
C ALA A 286 -19.20 9.96 5.19
N PRO A 287 -17.92 10.26 4.96
CA PRO A 287 -17.16 9.79 3.79
C PRO A 287 -16.70 8.34 3.96
N ILE A 288 -17.66 7.39 4.06
CA ILE A 288 -17.41 5.95 4.15
C ILE A 288 -17.74 5.32 2.81
N PHE A 289 -16.78 4.59 2.23
CA PHE A 289 -16.93 3.88 0.97
C PHE A 289 -16.76 2.38 1.21
N ILE A 290 -17.72 1.56 0.80
CA ILE A 290 -17.74 0.12 1.01
C ILE A 290 -17.65 -0.59 -0.32
N ASP A 291 -16.79 -1.59 -0.39
CA ASP A 291 -16.65 -2.51 -1.51
C ASP A 291 -16.81 -3.94 -0.97
N ASP A 292 -17.82 -4.65 -1.41
CA ASP A 292 -18.12 -6.03 -1.02
C ASP A 292 -17.93 -7.04 -2.16
N THR A 293 -17.05 -6.70 -3.12
CA THR A 293 -16.69 -7.59 -4.23
C THR A 293 -15.99 -8.84 -3.71
N PRO A 294 -16.56 -10.04 -3.89
CA PRO A 294 -15.93 -11.28 -3.46
C PRO A 294 -14.72 -11.61 -4.34
N GLY A 295 -13.68 -12.22 -3.75
CA GLY A 295 -12.52 -12.69 -4.49
C GLY A 295 -11.65 -11.59 -5.09
N ILE A 296 -11.67 -10.39 -4.51
CA ILE A 296 -10.87 -9.24 -4.97
C ILE A 296 -9.37 -9.51 -4.81
N ARG A 297 -8.57 -9.07 -5.78
CA ARG A 297 -7.10 -9.12 -5.74
C ARG A 297 -6.51 -7.84 -5.17
N VAL A 298 -5.28 -7.93 -4.62
CA VAL A 298 -4.59 -6.73 -4.08
C VAL A 298 -4.39 -5.64 -5.14
N ALA A 299 -4.19 -6.02 -6.40
CA ALA A 299 -4.07 -5.06 -7.50
C ALA A 299 -5.35 -4.22 -7.68
N GLU A 300 -6.53 -4.84 -7.61
CA GLU A 300 -7.82 -4.16 -7.70
C GLU A 300 -8.07 -3.26 -6.49
N ILE A 301 -7.77 -3.75 -5.28
CA ILE A 301 -7.82 -2.93 -4.05
C ILE A 301 -6.97 -1.66 -4.24
N ARG A 302 -5.75 -1.83 -4.77
CA ARG A 302 -4.82 -0.72 -5.04
C ARG A 302 -5.40 0.27 -6.05
N ALA A 303 -5.94 -0.21 -7.17
CA ALA A 303 -6.53 0.64 -8.20
C ALA A 303 -7.73 1.45 -7.66
N LYS A 304 -8.64 0.80 -6.92
CA LYS A 304 -9.80 1.44 -6.30
C LYS A 304 -9.39 2.49 -5.26
N CYS A 305 -8.40 2.18 -4.40
CA CYS A 305 -7.89 3.13 -3.39
C CYS A 305 -7.17 4.33 -4.02
N ARG A 306 -6.36 4.11 -5.08
CA ARG A 306 -5.72 5.22 -5.84
C ARG A 306 -6.77 6.17 -6.42
N ARG A 307 -7.79 5.61 -7.06
CA ARG A 307 -8.90 6.39 -7.62
C ARG A 307 -9.62 7.17 -6.54
N LEU A 308 -10.00 6.53 -5.44
CA LEU A 308 -10.69 7.19 -4.32
C LEU A 308 -9.84 8.32 -3.73
N LYS A 309 -8.53 8.12 -3.58
CA LYS A 309 -7.61 9.15 -3.10
C LYS A 309 -7.51 10.33 -4.05
N GLN A 310 -7.56 10.11 -5.37
CA GLN A 310 -7.58 11.20 -6.35
C GLN A 310 -8.89 11.98 -6.34
N GLU A 311 -10.02 11.29 -6.12
CA GLU A 311 -11.34 11.93 -6.10
C GLU A 311 -11.60 12.71 -4.79
N ARG A 312 -11.07 12.27 -3.66
CA ARG A 312 -11.38 12.80 -2.33
C ARG A 312 -10.25 13.53 -1.62
N ASN A 313 -9.00 13.36 -2.03
CA ASN A 313 -7.78 13.96 -1.45
C ASN A 313 -7.51 13.67 0.05
N ASN A 314 -8.52 13.29 0.83
CA ASN A 314 -8.45 13.05 2.28
C ASN A 314 -8.70 11.57 2.65
N LEU A 315 -8.20 10.61 1.85
CA LEU A 315 -8.26 9.20 2.21
C LEU A 315 -7.41 8.96 3.46
N GLY A 316 -8.08 8.73 4.61
CA GLY A 316 -7.46 8.60 5.92
C GLY A 316 -7.29 7.17 6.40
N LEU A 317 -8.15 6.23 5.98
CA LEU A 317 -8.08 4.85 6.46
C LEU A 317 -8.54 3.85 5.40
N ILE A 318 -7.83 2.73 5.30
CA ILE A 318 -8.24 1.57 4.50
C ILE A 318 -8.46 0.39 5.45
N VAL A 319 -9.61 -0.26 5.34
CA VAL A 319 -10.00 -1.44 6.14
C VAL A 319 -10.24 -2.62 5.20
N ILE A 320 -9.73 -3.80 5.57
CA ILE A 320 -9.90 -5.05 4.81
C ILE A 320 -10.38 -6.16 5.73
N ASP A 321 -11.60 -6.68 5.51
CA ASP A 321 -12.20 -7.77 6.30
C ASP A 321 -12.50 -8.98 5.40
N TYR A 322 -11.69 -10.03 5.43
CA TYR A 322 -10.43 -10.26 6.08
C TYR A 322 -9.39 -10.78 5.08
N LEU A 323 -8.12 -10.64 5.42
CA LEU A 323 -6.95 -10.87 4.58
C LEU A 323 -6.94 -12.23 3.87
N GLN A 324 -7.41 -13.30 4.55
CA GLN A 324 -7.42 -14.66 3.99
C GLN A 324 -8.47 -14.87 2.89
N LEU A 325 -9.36 -13.93 2.60
CA LEU A 325 -10.31 -14.01 1.48
C LEU A 325 -9.82 -13.30 0.22
N ILE A 326 -8.70 -12.61 0.31
CA ILE A 326 -8.06 -12.00 -0.87
C ILE A 326 -7.56 -13.13 -1.79
N GLU A 327 -7.84 -13.01 -3.09
CA GLU A 327 -7.34 -13.95 -4.08
C GLU A 327 -5.84 -13.74 -4.36
N GLY A 328 -5.09 -14.84 -4.28
CA GLY A 328 -3.70 -14.93 -4.70
C GLY A 328 -3.55 -15.29 -6.18
N ASN A 329 -2.32 -15.40 -6.66
CA ASN A 329 -2.01 -15.73 -8.06
C ASN A 329 -2.16 -17.23 -8.41
N GLY A 330 -2.65 -18.08 -7.48
CA GLY A 330 -3.06 -19.47 -7.74
C GLY A 330 -1.96 -20.49 -8.06
N LYS A 331 -0.67 -20.13 -7.89
CA LYS A 331 0.47 -21.01 -8.25
C LYS A 331 1.31 -21.46 -7.05
N GLU A 332 1.03 -20.96 -5.85
CA GLU A 332 1.88 -21.15 -4.68
C GLU A 332 1.11 -21.79 -3.52
N SER A 333 1.83 -22.21 -2.46
CA SER A 333 1.18 -22.67 -1.23
C SER A 333 0.42 -21.50 -0.59
N ARG A 334 -0.67 -21.79 0.16
CA ARG A 334 -1.48 -20.75 0.83
C ARG A 334 -0.64 -19.82 1.71
N GLN A 335 0.41 -20.34 2.34
CA GLN A 335 1.34 -19.55 3.15
C GLN A 335 2.11 -18.52 2.32
N GLN A 336 2.51 -18.87 1.09
CA GLN A 336 3.20 -17.95 0.18
C GLN A 336 2.26 -16.88 -0.34
N GLU A 337 1.01 -17.23 -0.66
CA GLU A 337 -0.01 -16.27 -1.08
C GLU A 337 -0.28 -15.22 0.01
N VAL A 338 -0.48 -15.65 1.27
CA VAL A 338 -0.69 -14.74 2.40
C VAL A 338 0.53 -13.84 2.62
N SER A 339 1.73 -14.38 2.42
CA SER A 339 2.99 -13.62 2.51
C SER A 339 3.08 -12.55 1.42
N GLU A 340 2.69 -12.88 0.20
CA GLU A 340 2.66 -11.93 -0.91
C GLU A 340 1.61 -10.84 -0.68
N ILE A 341 0.41 -11.22 -0.23
CA ILE A 341 -0.68 -10.31 0.10
C ILE A 341 -0.22 -9.31 1.17
N SER A 342 0.34 -9.80 2.29
CA SER A 342 0.83 -8.96 3.39
C SER A 342 1.85 -7.92 2.91
N ARG A 343 2.86 -8.35 2.14
CA ARG A 343 3.85 -7.45 1.54
C ARG A 343 3.23 -6.41 0.61
N ASN A 344 2.26 -6.81 -0.20
CA ASN A 344 1.59 -5.91 -1.12
C ASN A 344 0.69 -4.90 -0.39
N LEU A 345 0.03 -5.28 0.71
CA LEU A 345 -0.72 -4.35 1.55
C LEU A 345 0.21 -3.34 2.25
N LYS A 346 1.39 -3.78 2.72
CA LYS A 346 2.40 -2.86 3.26
C LYS A 346 2.91 -1.87 2.21
N LYS A 347 3.12 -2.34 0.96
CA LYS A 347 3.46 -1.46 -0.16
C LYS A 347 2.34 -0.46 -0.46
N LEU A 348 1.08 -0.90 -0.42
CA LEU A 348 -0.09 -0.05 -0.62
C LEU A 348 -0.15 1.07 0.42
N ALA A 349 0.02 0.74 1.72
CA ALA A 349 0.05 1.72 2.79
C ALA A 349 1.11 2.80 2.53
N LYS A 350 2.35 2.39 2.21
CA LYS A 350 3.46 3.31 1.89
C LYS A 350 3.21 4.16 0.66
N GLU A 351 2.69 3.56 -0.41
CA GLU A 351 2.42 4.25 -1.68
C GLU A 351 1.37 5.33 -1.53
N LEU A 352 0.27 4.99 -0.84
CA LEU A 352 -0.83 5.91 -0.62
C LEU A 352 -0.61 6.82 0.57
N LYS A 353 0.39 6.56 1.43
CA LYS A 353 0.60 7.26 2.71
C LYS A 353 -0.70 7.27 3.54
N VAL A 354 -1.29 6.09 3.72
CA VAL A 354 -2.55 5.87 4.44
C VAL A 354 -2.40 4.62 5.31
N PRO A 355 -2.82 4.63 6.59
CA PRO A 355 -2.87 3.42 7.39
C PRO A 355 -3.82 2.38 6.80
N VAL A 356 -3.40 1.12 6.84
CA VAL A 356 -4.19 -0.03 6.40
C VAL A 356 -4.43 -0.94 7.60
N ILE A 357 -5.69 -1.16 7.96
CA ILE A 357 -6.08 -2.18 8.93
C ILE A 357 -6.56 -3.42 8.16
N ALA A 358 -5.82 -4.52 8.28
CA ALA A 358 -6.22 -5.80 7.72
C ALA A 358 -6.61 -6.76 8.85
N LEU A 359 -7.82 -7.31 8.74
CA LEU A 359 -8.32 -8.27 9.70
C LEU A 359 -7.78 -9.67 9.38
N SER A 360 -7.51 -10.44 10.43
CA SER A 360 -7.03 -11.81 10.31
C SER A 360 -7.78 -12.73 11.27
N GLN A 361 -7.93 -13.99 10.88
CA GLN A 361 -8.54 -15.01 11.73
C GLN A 361 -7.46 -15.84 12.42
N LEU A 362 -7.63 -16.04 13.74
CA LEU A 362 -6.75 -16.90 14.52
C LEU A 362 -6.99 -18.39 14.27
N SER A 363 -5.96 -19.19 14.43
CA SER A 363 -6.03 -20.66 14.39
C SER A 363 -6.89 -21.21 15.54
N ARG A 364 -7.44 -22.42 15.34
CA ARG A 364 -8.21 -23.10 16.40
C ARG A 364 -7.32 -23.55 17.57
N GLY A 365 -6.01 -23.59 17.39
CA GLY A 365 -5.07 -23.99 18.43
C GLY A 365 -5.11 -23.14 19.69
N VAL A 366 -5.53 -21.85 19.58
CA VAL A 366 -5.69 -20.97 20.74
C VAL A 366 -6.70 -21.50 21.76
N GLU A 367 -7.76 -22.20 21.30
CA GLU A 367 -8.82 -22.74 22.14
C GLU A 367 -8.39 -23.98 22.94
N GLN A 368 -7.32 -24.65 22.51
CA GLN A 368 -6.79 -25.86 23.14
C GLN A 368 -5.80 -25.58 24.27
N ARG A 369 -5.34 -24.32 24.42
CA ARG A 369 -4.43 -23.92 25.49
C ARG A 369 -5.19 -23.63 26.79
N GLN A 370 -4.52 -23.80 27.94
CA GLN A 370 -5.03 -23.39 29.24
C GLN A 370 -5.24 -21.87 29.29
N ASP A 371 -4.24 -21.09 28.84
CA ASP A 371 -4.38 -19.67 28.62
C ASP A 371 -4.81 -19.44 27.17
N LYS A 372 -6.07 -19.05 27.00
CA LYS A 372 -6.71 -18.81 25.68
C LYS A 372 -6.41 -17.41 25.14
N ARG A 373 -5.54 -16.63 25.79
CA ARG A 373 -5.09 -15.33 25.25
C ARG A 373 -4.25 -15.56 24.00
N PRO A 374 -4.56 -14.85 22.92
CA PRO A 374 -3.82 -14.99 21.65
C PRO A 374 -2.37 -14.56 21.77
N ILE A 375 -1.52 -15.28 21.05
CA ILE A 375 -0.10 -14.96 20.86
C ILE A 375 0.22 -14.91 19.36
N MET A 376 1.38 -14.38 19.00
CA MET A 376 1.77 -14.17 17.60
C MET A 376 1.68 -15.43 16.75
N SER A 377 2.06 -16.59 17.27
CA SER A 377 2.01 -17.88 16.56
C SER A 377 0.58 -18.39 16.26
N ASP A 378 -0.45 -17.78 16.85
CA ASP A 378 -1.85 -18.14 16.59
C ASP A 378 -2.41 -17.54 15.30
N ILE A 379 -1.74 -16.55 14.72
CA ILE A 379 -2.08 -16.06 13.39
C ILE A 379 -1.72 -17.16 12.40
N ARG A 380 -2.69 -17.63 11.62
CA ARG A 380 -2.43 -18.64 10.58
C ARG A 380 -1.42 -18.10 9.58
N GLU A 381 -0.40 -18.91 9.24
CA GLU A 381 0.60 -18.59 8.21
C GLU A 381 1.44 -17.34 8.54
N SER A 382 1.74 -17.12 9.83
CA SER A 382 2.13 -15.86 10.48
C SER A 382 3.52 -15.32 10.20
N GLY A 383 4.48 -16.12 9.74
CA GLY A 383 5.90 -15.69 9.70
C GLY A 383 6.15 -14.41 8.91
N SER A 384 5.45 -14.21 7.82
CA SER A 384 5.58 -12.99 6.99
C SER A 384 4.70 -11.84 7.47
N ILE A 385 3.48 -12.13 7.95
CA ILE A 385 2.59 -11.12 8.53
C ILE A 385 3.29 -10.44 9.70
N GLU A 386 3.96 -11.24 10.55
CA GLU A 386 4.76 -10.71 11.66
C GLU A 386 5.88 -9.77 11.18
N GLN A 387 6.54 -10.10 10.08
CA GLN A 387 7.64 -9.27 9.56
C GLN A 387 7.14 -7.97 8.91
N ASP A 388 6.06 -8.05 8.13
CA ASP A 388 5.57 -6.94 7.31
C ASP A 388 4.74 -5.91 8.11
N ALA A 389 3.94 -6.37 9.10
CA ALA A 389 3.09 -5.51 9.91
C ALA A 389 3.90 -4.60 10.84
N ASP A 390 3.45 -3.37 11.00
CA ASP A 390 4.01 -2.42 11.98
C ASP A 390 3.38 -2.60 13.35
N ILE A 391 2.05 -2.83 13.36
CA ILE A 391 1.29 -3.12 14.57
C ILE A 391 0.57 -4.46 14.38
N VAL A 392 0.64 -5.33 15.39
CA VAL A 392 -0.18 -6.54 15.48
C VAL A 392 -0.94 -6.48 16.79
N ALA A 393 -2.26 -6.49 16.68
CA ALA A 393 -3.17 -6.44 17.80
C ALA A 393 -4.11 -7.64 17.79
N PHE A 394 -4.44 -8.13 18.97
CA PHE A 394 -5.42 -9.21 19.17
C PHE A 394 -6.62 -8.69 19.93
N LEU A 395 -7.81 -9.17 19.57
CA LEU A 395 -8.97 -9.04 20.41
C LEU A 395 -9.17 -10.31 21.22
N TYR A 396 -9.27 -10.15 22.51
CA TYR A 396 -9.56 -11.22 23.45
C TYR A 396 -10.76 -10.86 24.33
N ARG A 397 -11.63 -11.83 24.54
CA ARG A 397 -12.83 -11.70 25.36
C ARG A 397 -12.99 -12.95 26.20
N ASP A 398 -12.83 -12.81 27.51
CA ASP A 398 -12.83 -13.92 28.45
C ASP A 398 -14.19 -14.63 28.53
N ASP A 399 -15.29 -13.88 28.53
CA ASP A 399 -16.64 -14.42 28.56
C ASP A 399 -17.00 -15.28 27.32
N TYR A 400 -16.35 -15.05 26.19
CA TYR A 400 -16.50 -15.89 25.01
C TYR A 400 -16.07 -17.34 25.24
N TYR A 401 -15.05 -17.54 26.07
CA TYR A 401 -14.49 -18.87 26.37
C TYR A 401 -15.12 -19.51 27.60
N ARG A 402 -15.90 -18.78 28.43
CA ARG A 402 -16.61 -19.28 29.58
C ARG A 402 -18.02 -19.80 29.28
N GLN A 403 -18.45 -19.81 28.01
CA GLN A 403 -19.79 -20.25 27.59
C GLN A 403 -19.95 -21.77 27.56
N GLU A 404 -18.93 -22.56 27.88
CA GLU A 404 -19.08 -23.99 28.11
C GLU A 404 -19.85 -24.23 29.43
N PRO A 405 -20.88 -25.14 29.43
CA PRO A 405 -21.59 -25.47 30.66
C PRO A 405 -20.60 -25.91 31.75
N ASP A 406 -20.82 -25.45 32.99
CA ASP A 406 -20.06 -25.95 34.13
C ASP A 406 -20.32 -27.46 34.33
N GLU A 407 -19.58 -28.10 35.24
CA GLU A 407 -19.73 -29.52 35.56
C GLU A 407 -21.18 -29.89 36.01
N ASN A 408 -22.04 -28.89 36.32
CA ASN A 408 -23.41 -29.03 36.69
C ASN A 408 -24.42 -28.71 35.59
N GLY A 409 -23.92 -28.41 34.34
CA GLY A 409 -24.77 -28.11 33.19
C GLY A 409 -25.35 -26.68 33.21
N HIS A 410 -24.90 -25.81 34.09
CA HIS A 410 -25.31 -24.39 34.10
C HIS A 410 -24.50 -23.64 33.03
N VAL A 411 -25.18 -23.05 32.05
CA VAL A 411 -24.61 -22.08 31.12
C VAL A 411 -24.64 -20.71 31.82
N PRO A 412 -23.49 -20.01 31.97
CA PRO A 412 -23.49 -18.67 32.54
C PRO A 412 -24.43 -17.73 31.78
N GLU A 413 -25.17 -16.89 32.45
CA GLU A 413 -25.95 -15.83 31.78
C GLU A 413 -25.03 -14.95 30.96
N VAL A 414 -25.39 -14.74 29.70
CA VAL A 414 -24.63 -13.88 28.80
C VAL A 414 -24.83 -12.44 29.24
N GLU A 415 -23.85 -11.87 29.90
CA GLU A 415 -23.90 -10.44 30.28
C GLU A 415 -24.02 -9.57 29.00
N PRO A 416 -24.88 -8.53 29.02
CA PRO A 416 -25.06 -7.65 27.85
C PRO A 416 -23.82 -6.86 27.51
N ASN A 417 -22.98 -6.59 28.50
CA ASN A 417 -21.71 -5.89 28.35
C ASN A 417 -20.54 -6.84 28.66
N SER A 418 -19.50 -6.78 27.86
CA SER A 418 -18.28 -7.56 28.08
C SER A 418 -17.07 -6.67 28.06
N THR A 419 -16.14 -6.90 28.98
CA THR A 419 -14.80 -6.36 28.83
C THR A 419 -14.07 -7.10 27.71
N ILE A 420 -13.53 -6.34 26.78
CA ILE A 420 -12.70 -6.86 25.70
C ILE A 420 -11.29 -6.27 25.82
N GLU A 421 -10.30 -7.13 25.68
CA GLU A 421 -8.91 -6.73 25.69
C GLU A 421 -8.41 -6.55 24.24
N VAL A 422 -7.83 -5.39 23.96
CA VAL A 422 -7.04 -5.13 22.76
C VAL A 422 -5.57 -5.31 23.13
N ILE A 423 -5.00 -6.46 22.79
CA ILE A 423 -3.64 -6.84 23.15
C ILE A 423 -2.71 -6.43 22.01
N ILE A 424 -1.86 -5.44 22.19
CA ILE A 424 -0.85 -5.02 21.23
C ILE A 424 0.41 -5.85 21.46
N GLU A 425 0.60 -6.88 20.66
CA GLU A 425 1.74 -7.80 20.76
C GLU A 425 2.95 -7.30 20.00
N LYS A 426 2.74 -6.54 18.92
CA LYS A 426 3.80 -5.87 18.17
C LYS A 426 3.43 -4.41 17.94
N ASN A 427 4.37 -3.52 18.21
CA ASN A 427 4.31 -2.11 17.85
C ASN A 427 5.72 -1.63 17.51
N ARG A 428 5.98 -1.28 16.25
CA ARG A 428 7.31 -0.81 15.79
C ARG A 428 7.65 0.57 16.33
N SER A 429 6.65 1.40 16.52
CA SER A 429 6.81 2.83 16.83
C SER A 429 6.45 3.18 18.27
N GLY A 430 5.99 2.21 19.09
CA GLY A 430 5.50 2.45 20.43
C GLY A 430 5.58 1.24 21.37
N PRO A 431 5.00 1.38 22.58
CA PRO A 431 4.97 0.31 23.56
C PRO A 431 4.01 -0.83 23.15
N ARG A 432 4.23 -2.01 23.73
CA ARG A 432 3.30 -3.13 23.75
C ARG A 432 2.48 -3.08 25.03
N GLY A 433 1.31 -3.67 25.02
CA GLY A 433 0.47 -3.74 26.19
C GLY A 433 -0.97 -4.10 25.86
N THR A 434 -1.84 -4.00 26.85
CA THR A 434 -3.25 -4.32 26.73
C THR A 434 -4.10 -3.10 27.05
N VAL A 435 -5.10 -2.85 26.22
CA VAL A 435 -6.12 -1.82 26.44
C VAL A 435 -7.44 -2.53 26.64
N GLU A 436 -8.11 -2.21 27.73
CA GLU A 436 -9.44 -2.74 28.00
C GLU A 436 -10.51 -1.77 27.50
N LEU A 437 -11.53 -2.32 26.85
CA LEU A 437 -12.69 -1.60 26.34
C LEU A 437 -13.97 -2.31 26.79
N ASN A 438 -15.05 -1.56 26.86
CA ASN A 438 -16.38 -2.14 27.07
C ASN A 438 -17.04 -2.43 25.71
N PHE A 439 -17.51 -3.65 25.52
CA PHE A 439 -18.23 -4.09 24.33
C PHE A 439 -19.70 -4.35 24.65
N MET A 440 -20.56 -3.48 24.17
CA MET A 440 -22.01 -3.59 24.24
C MET A 440 -22.51 -4.44 23.07
N LYS A 441 -22.70 -5.74 23.31
CA LYS A 441 -23.00 -6.74 22.28
C LYS A 441 -24.26 -6.42 21.49
N GLU A 442 -25.32 -6.01 22.19
CA GLU A 442 -26.62 -5.71 21.60
C GLU A 442 -26.56 -4.59 20.55
N PHE A 443 -25.63 -3.64 20.72
CA PHE A 443 -25.48 -2.47 19.86
C PHE A 443 -24.28 -2.59 18.91
N ASN A 444 -23.51 -3.66 18.95
CA ASN A 444 -22.21 -3.78 18.27
C ASN A 444 -21.26 -2.59 18.55
N LYS A 445 -21.35 -2.01 19.76
CA LYS A 445 -20.69 -0.76 20.13
C LYS A 445 -19.57 -1.00 21.12
N PHE A 446 -18.42 -0.37 20.83
CA PHE A 446 -17.29 -0.31 21.74
C PHE A 446 -17.21 1.08 22.40
N THR A 447 -16.90 1.11 23.70
CA THR A 447 -16.69 2.34 24.44
C THR A 447 -15.43 2.24 25.29
N ASN A 448 -14.85 3.40 25.63
CA ASN A 448 -13.78 3.45 26.60
C ASN A 448 -14.29 2.97 27.98
N LEU A 449 -13.48 2.17 28.67
CA LEU A 449 -13.74 1.93 30.09
C LEU A 449 -13.42 3.22 30.85
N VAL A 450 -14.41 3.72 31.58
CA VAL A 450 -14.21 4.81 32.53
C VAL A 450 -13.55 4.18 33.77
N PRO A 451 -12.37 4.63 34.21
CA PRO A 451 -11.81 4.16 35.49
C PRO A 451 -12.80 4.44 36.59
N ASP A 452 -13.09 3.44 37.41
CA ASP A 452 -13.92 3.61 38.63
C ASP A 452 -13.32 4.75 39.47
N GLY A 453 -14.00 5.90 39.52
CA GLY A 453 -13.62 7.00 40.43
C GLY A 453 -13.48 8.39 39.80
N VAL A 454 -13.92 8.63 38.60
CA VAL A 454 -14.04 9.99 38.04
C VAL A 454 -15.50 10.23 37.66
N GLU A 455 -16.26 10.78 38.60
CA GLU A 455 -17.54 11.46 38.36
C GLU A 455 -17.32 12.84 37.73
#